data_8097723118ec1f288c8566859ff8a483
#
_entry.id   8097723118ec1f288c8566859ff8a483
#
_cell.length_a   1.000
_cell.length_b   1.000
_cell.length_c   1.000
_cell.angle_alpha   90.00
_cell.angle_beta   90.00
_cell.angle_gamma   90.00
#
_symmetry.space_group_name_H-M   'P 1'
#
loop_
_entity.id
_entity.type
_entity.pdbx_description
1 polymer ?
#
loop_
_entity_poly.entity_id
_entity_poly.type
_entity_poly.pdbx_seq_one_letter_code
_entity_poly.pdbx_strand_id
1 'polypeptide(L)'
;MAKSQKNDISLVDVDKTTASTELAKTSPKHVYAIPNLATTGGLFAGFYAIMQASAGHYEAACIAIYIAMIMDILDGRLARMLNLSSDFGAQYDSMADMMSFGIAPALVIHQWSLHSLGKIGALVTFVYIAFAALRLARFNSTSSSDDKRFFMGLASPAAAGLVISAMYVAVDYDISSKVIAPYMAVLVFLAGILMFSNIRYRSFKDFSYRDRIPLIGMMIVVLVFAAIYFDPPVAFLLVGASYFLSGLLGFVWHNRKVLPQVVESEDNSADSSINDRK
;
A
#
# COMPACT_ATOMS: atom_id res chain seq x y z
N MET A 1 -48.96 25.54 -25.55
CA MET A 1 -47.85 25.23 -26.48
C MET A 1 -46.65 24.76 -25.67
N ALA A 2 -46.53 23.44 -25.52
CA ALA A 2 -45.38 22.79 -24.87
C ALA A 2 -44.54 22.16 -25.97
N LYS A 3 -43.27 22.49 -26.09
CA LYS A 3 -42.29 21.81 -26.95
C LYS A 3 -41.04 21.53 -26.12
N SER A 4 -40.93 20.29 -25.74
CA SER A 4 -39.87 19.36 -26.12
C SER A 4 -38.43 19.89 -25.97
N GLN A 5 -37.87 19.68 -24.80
CA GLN A 5 -36.44 19.63 -24.59
C GLN A 5 -36.09 18.24 -24.04
N LYS A 6 -35.93 17.32 -25.00
CA LYS A 6 -35.54 15.93 -24.75
C LYS A 6 -34.51 15.55 -25.80
N ASN A 7 -33.39 14.98 -25.37
CA ASN A 7 -32.42 14.23 -26.16
C ASN A 7 -31.29 15.02 -26.84
N ASP A 8 -30.28 15.45 -26.05
CA ASP A 8 -28.93 15.68 -26.58
C ASP A 8 -27.80 15.10 -25.73
N ILE A 9 -28.12 14.34 -24.67
CA ILE A 9 -27.08 13.78 -23.76
C ILE A 9 -26.68 12.34 -24.16
N SER A 10 -27.44 11.66 -25.02
CA SER A 10 -27.26 10.23 -25.29
C SER A 10 -26.25 9.88 -26.39
N LEU A 11 -25.93 10.78 -27.29
CA LEU A 11 -25.12 10.44 -28.49
C LEU A 11 -23.61 10.56 -28.23
N VAL A 12 -23.17 11.44 -27.34
CA VAL A 12 -21.73 11.63 -27.04
C VAL A 12 -21.17 10.56 -26.12
N ASP A 13 -22.01 10.03 -25.22
CA ASP A 13 -21.57 8.95 -24.31
C ASP A 13 -21.57 7.56 -24.99
N VAL A 14 -22.49 7.34 -25.94
CA VAL A 14 -22.55 6.08 -26.73
C VAL A 14 -21.33 5.94 -27.64
N ASP A 15 -20.86 7.06 -28.23
CA ASP A 15 -19.70 7.03 -29.15
C ASP A 15 -18.37 6.76 -28.43
N LYS A 16 -18.21 7.27 -27.21
CA LYS A 16 -17.00 6.98 -26.39
C LYS A 16 -16.96 5.54 -25.87
N THR A 17 -18.12 4.99 -25.55
CA THR A 17 -18.21 3.60 -25.04
C THR A 17 -18.03 2.59 -26.19
N THR A 18 -18.56 2.87 -27.38
CA THR A 18 -18.34 2.04 -28.58
C THR A 18 -16.91 2.13 -29.08
N ALA A 19 -16.31 3.31 -29.12
CA ALA A 19 -14.91 3.48 -29.52
C ALA A 19 -13.93 2.76 -28.57
N SER A 20 -14.16 2.82 -27.27
CA SER A 20 -13.34 2.08 -26.30
C SER A 20 -13.53 0.57 -26.38
N THR A 21 -14.73 0.10 -26.72
CA THR A 21 -15.03 -1.33 -26.90
C THR A 21 -14.46 -1.87 -28.22
N GLU A 22 -14.44 -1.07 -29.28
CA GLU A 22 -13.83 -1.46 -30.55
C GLU A 22 -12.29 -1.45 -30.50
N LEU A 23 -11.67 -0.48 -29.81
CA LEU A 23 -10.23 -0.46 -29.56
C LEU A 23 -9.77 -1.66 -28.73
N ALA A 24 -10.57 -2.10 -27.78
CA ALA A 24 -10.30 -3.31 -27.00
C ALA A 24 -10.39 -4.61 -27.84
N LYS A 25 -11.22 -4.63 -28.89
CA LYS A 25 -11.36 -5.77 -29.82
C LYS A 25 -10.24 -5.86 -30.86
N THR A 26 -9.56 -4.74 -31.16
CA THR A 26 -8.51 -4.69 -32.20
C THR A 26 -7.09 -4.76 -31.62
N SER A 27 -6.91 -4.67 -30.31
CA SER A 27 -5.60 -4.87 -29.68
C SER A 27 -5.18 -6.33 -29.79
N PRO A 28 -4.01 -6.64 -30.37
CA PRO A 28 -3.53 -8.02 -30.47
C PRO A 28 -3.40 -8.61 -29.06
N LYS A 29 -3.90 -9.82 -28.85
CA LYS A 29 -3.94 -10.53 -27.56
C LYS A 29 -2.60 -10.55 -26.82
N HIS A 30 -1.48 -10.41 -27.54
CA HIS A 30 -0.12 -10.35 -27.00
C HIS A 30 0.15 -9.08 -26.18
N VAL A 31 -0.58 -7.99 -26.38
CA VAL A 31 -0.35 -6.73 -25.64
C VAL A 31 -0.86 -6.82 -24.21
N TYR A 32 -1.91 -7.60 -23.96
CA TYR A 32 -2.41 -7.88 -22.59
C TYR A 32 -1.47 -8.78 -21.78
N ALA A 33 -0.56 -9.49 -22.45
CA ALA A 33 0.39 -10.38 -21.78
C ALA A 33 1.50 -9.62 -21.03
N ILE A 34 1.85 -8.40 -21.47
CA ILE A 34 2.98 -7.65 -20.91
C ILE A 34 2.78 -7.24 -19.45
N PRO A 35 1.66 -6.61 -19.06
CA PRO A 35 1.40 -6.32 -17.64
C PRO A 35 1.33 -7.60 -16.81
N ASN A 36 0.60 -8.61 -17.28
CA ASN A 36 0.46 -9.88 -16.56
C ASN A 36 1.80 -10.63 -16.39
N LEU A 37 2.74 -10.45 -17.30
CA LEU A 37 4.09 -11.02 -17.16
C LEU A 37 4.87 -10.34 -16.02
N ALA A 38 4.75 -9.02 -15.88
CA ALA A 38 5.38 -8.30 -14.77
C ALA A 38 4.75 -8.71 -13.42
N THR A 39 3.41 -8.80 -13.35
CA THR A 39 2.69 -9.33 -12.18
C THR A 39 3.14 -10.77 -11.85
N THR A 40 3.30 -11.64 -12.87
CA THR A 40 3.86 -12.99 -12.67
C THR A 40 5.29 -12.95 -12.16
N GLY A 41 6.10 -12.01 -12.63
CA GLY A 41 7.47 -11.77 -12.13
C GLY A 41 7.48 -11.39 -10.64
N GLY A 42 6.57 -10.52 -10.22
CA GLY A 42 6.36 -10.16 -8.81
C GLY A 42 5.95 -11.36 -7.95
N LEU A 43 4.96 -12.12 -8.42
CA LEU A 43 4.51 -13.36 -7.78
C LEU A 43 5.67 -14.36 -7.63
N PHE A 44 6.47 -14.56 -8.70
CA PHE A 44 7.63 -15.43 -8.66
C PHE A 44 8.69 -14.96 -7.65
N ALA A 45 8.95 -13.65 -7.60
CA ALA A 45 9.90 -13.08 -6.65
C ALA A 45 9.43 -13.29 -5.19
N GLY A 46 8.13 -13.12 -4.90
CA GLY A 46 7.56 -13.45 -3.59
C GLY A 46 7.70 -14.93 -3.22
N PHE A 47 7.40 -15.82 -4.15
CA PHE A 47 7.64 -17.28 -3.99
C PHE A 47 9.12 -17.59 -3.74
N TYR A 48 10.01 -17.02 -4.56
CA TYR A 48 11.44 -17.20 -4.43
C TYR A 48 11.98 -16.73 -3.07
N ALA A 49 11.44 -15.61 -2.55
CA ALA A 49 11.79 -15.13 -1.22
C ALA A 49 11.50 -16.17 -0.12
N ILE A 50 10.34 -16.84 -0.17
CA ILE A 50 10.00 -17.90 0.79
C ILE A 50 10.97 -19.07 0.66
N MET A 51 11.32 -19.49 -0.57
CA MET A 51 12.26 -20.59 -0.80
C MET A 51 13.65 -20.26 -0.27
N GLN A 52 14.14 -19.03 -0.48
CA GLN A 52 15.44 -18.58 0.04
C GLN A 52 15.45 -18.52 1.57
N ALA A 53 14.39 -18.02 2.18
CA ALA A 53 14.27 -17.99 3.64
C ALA A 53 14.25 -19.41 4.22
N SER A 54 13.57 -20.36 3.58
CA SER A 54 13.55 -21.77 3.98
C SER A 54 14.94 -22.44 3.86
N ALA A 55 15.79 -21.95 2.96
CA ALA A 55 17.17 -22.38 2.82
C ALA A 55 18.14 -21.63 3.77
N GLY A 56 17.66 -20.67 4.56
CA GLY A 56 18.48 -19.85 5.46
C GLY A 56 19.16 -18.64 4.80
N HIS A 57 18.88 -18.40 3.51
CA HIS A 57 19.45 -17.29 2.75
C HIS A 57 18.58 -16.03 2.91
N TYR A 58 18.60 -15.42 4.09
CA TYR A 58 17.70 -14.34 4.47
C TYR A 58 17.92 -13.05 3.71
N GLU A 59 19.17 -12.72 3.39
CA GLU A 59 19.51 -11.57 2.56
C GLU A 59 18.89 -11.68 1.15
N ALA A 60 19.05 -12.82 0.51
CA ALA A 60 18.45 -13.08 -0.81
C ALA A 60 16.91 -13.04 -0.75
N ALA A 61 16.32 -13.48 0.36
CA ALA A 61 14.88 -13.37 0.57
C ALA A 61 14.40 -11.92 0.66
N CYS A 62 15.14 -11.05 1.36
CA CYS A 62 14.85 -9.61 1.44
C CYS A 62 14.94 -8.94 0.07
N ILE A 63 16.02 -9.20 -0.68
CA ILE A 63 16.22 -8.67 -2.03
C ILE A 63 15.09 -9.11 -2.97
N ALA A 64 14.67 -10.37 -2.88
CA ALA A 64 13.57 -10.88 -3.70
C ALA A 64 12.24 -10.15 -3.45
N ILE A 65 11.93 -9.78 -2.20
CA ILE A 65 10.73 -8.98 -1.89
C ILE A 65 10.85 -7.56 -2.44
N TYR A 66 12.04 -6.94 -2.42
CA TYR A 66 12.24 -5.65 -3.09
C TYR A 66 12.06 -5.74 -4.62
N ILE A 67 12.51 -6.83 -5.24
CA ILE A 67 12.26 -7.10 -6.66
C ILE A 67 10.76 -7.23 -6.91
N ALA A 68 10.00 -7.93 -6.05
CA ALA A 68 8.55 -8.01 -6.15
C ALA A 68 7.89 -6.63 -6.10
N MET A 69 8.35 -5.72 -5.20
CA MET A 69 7.84 -4.34 -5.13
C MET A 69 8.11 -3.54 -6.41
N ILE A 70 9.27 -3.73 -7.04
CA ILE A 70 9.60 -3.09 -8.31
C ILE A 70 8.69 -3.60 -9.43
N MET A 71 8.44 -4.92 -9.47
CA MET A 71 7.56 -5.54 -10.47
C MET A 71 6.12 -5.04 -10.35
N ASP A 72 5.58 -4.92 -9.13
CA ASP A 72 4.26 -4.34 -8.84
C ASP A 72 4.15 -2.87 -9.34
N ILE A 73 5.18 -2.05 -9.10
CA ILE A 73 5.19 -0.68 -9.64
C ILE A 73 5.20 -0.67 -11.17
N LEU A 74 5.92 -1.60 -11.79
CA LEU A 74 6.06 -1.69 -13.23
C LEU A 74 4.76 -2.15 -13.89
N ASP A 75 4.10 -3.22 -13.39
CA ASP A 75 2.86 -3.73 -14.00
C ASP A 75 1.73 -2.71 -13.90
N GLY A 76 1.56 -2.06 -12.74
CA GLY A 76 0.59 -1.00 -12.56
C GLY A 76 0.84 0.23 -13.45
N ARG A 77 2.10 0.55 -13.77
CA ARG A 77 2.44 1.61 -14.74
C ARG A 77 2.20 1.16 -16.18
N LEU A 78 2.63 -0.04 -16.54
CA LEU A 78 2.46 -0.60 -17.87
C LEU A 78 0.98 -0.74 -18.24
N ALA A 79 0.14 -1.26 -17.33
CA ALA A 79 -1.30 -1.38 -17.54
C ALA A 79 -1.96 -0.02 -17.84
N ARG A 80 -1.56 1.04 -17.09
CA ARG A 80 -2.07 2.41 -17.31
C ARG A 80 -1.56 3.04 -18.59
N MET A 81 -0.29 2.89 -18.92
CA MET A 81 0.32 3.47 -20.13
C MET A 81 -0.24 2.84 -21.41
N LEU A 82 -0.55 1.56 -21.36
CA LEU A 82 -1.07 0.81 -22.50
C LEU A 82 -2.60 0.82 -22.58
N ASN A 83 -3.31 1.45 -21.61
CA ASN A 83 -4.77 1.42 -21.48
C ASN A 83 -5.35 -0.02 -21.48
N LEU A 84 -4.63 -0.97 -20.88
CA LEU A 84 -4.93 -2.41 -20.88
C LEU A 84 -5.46 -2.87 -19.51
N SER A 85 -6.37 -2.14 -18.90
CA SER A 85 -7.04 -2.60 -17.69
C SER A 85 -8.09 -3.65 -18.04
N SER A 86 -7.98 -4.83 -17.44
CA SER A 86 -8.99 -5.89 -17.51
C SER A 86 -9.37 -6.36 -16.11
N ASP A 87 -10.61 -6.81 -15.93
CA ASP A 87 -11.07 -7.35 -14.64
C ASP A 87 -10.23 -8.55 -14.21
N PHE A 88 -9.82 -9.39 -15.16
CA PHE A 88 -8.91 -10.51 -14.89
C PHE A 88 -7.54 -10.01 -14.39
N GLY A 89 -6.95 -9.01 -15.07
CA GLY A 89 -5.66 -8.44 -14.67
C GLY A 89 -5.70 -7.87 -13.25
N ALA A 90 -6.76 -7.14 -12.89
CA ALA A 90 -6.95 -6.57 -11.56
C ALA A 90 -7.09 -7.66 -10.46
N GLN A 91 -7.78 -8.76 -10.74
CA GLN A 91 -7.90 -9.88 -9.80
C GLN A 91 -6.57 -10.64 -9.67
N TYR A 92 -5.87 -10.87 -10.78
CA TYR A 92 -4.59 -11.53 -10.79
C TYR A 92 -3.52 -10.73 -10.04
N ASP A 93 -3.47 -9.43 -10.24
CA ASP A 93 -2.63 -8.47 -9.51
C ASP A 93 -2.87 -8.56 -7.99
N SER A 94 -4.14 -8.55 -7.56
CA SER A 94 -4.47 -8.69 -6.14
C SER A 94 -4.02 -10.03 -5.54
N MET A 95 -4.05 -11.12 -6.31
CA MET A 95 -3.53 -12.42 -5.86
C MET A 95 -2.00 -12.41 -5.76
N ALA A 96 -1.32 -11.79 -6.72
CA ALA A 96 0.12 -11.60 -6.71
C ALA A 96 0.57 -10.73 -5.52
N ASP A 97 -0.15 -9.62 -5.26
CA ASP A 97 0.06 -8.76 -4.11
C ASP A 97 -0.09 -9.49 -2.78
N MET A 98 -1.12 -10.33 -2.67
CA MET A 98 -1.33 -11.14 -1.46
C MET A 98 -0.15 -12.07 -1.19
N MET A 99 0.39 -12.69 -2.25
CA MET A 99 1.55 -13.56 -2.13
C MET A 99 2.81 -12.76 -1.79
N SER A 100 3.09 -11.67 -2.52
CA SER A 100 4.35 -10.94 -2.47
C SER A 100 4.47 -10.02 -1.24
N PHE A 101 3.34 -9.45 -0.76
CA PHE A 101 3.34 -8.46 0.33
C PHE A 101 2.55 -8.89 1.55
N GLY A 102 1.73 -9.93 1.44
CA GLY A 102 1.03 -10.53 2.58
C GLY A 102 1.78 -11.76 3.09
N ILE A 103 1.87 -12.80 2.28
CA ILE A 103 2.36 -14.13 2.71
C ILE A 103 3.88 -14.16 2.78
N ALA A 104 4.58 -13.74 1.73
CA ALA A 104 6.03 -13.88 1.65
C ALA A 104 6.76 -13.13 2.79
N PRO A 105 6.55 -11.83 3.05
CA PRO A 105 7.24 -11.14 4.13
C PRO A 105 6.92 -11.75 5.51
N ALA A 106 5.67 -12.14 5.75
CA ALA A 106 5.27 -12.76 7.01
C ALA A 106 6.00 -14.08 7.27
N LEU A 107 6.09 -14.97 6.25
CA LEU A 107 6.76 -16.24 6.36
C LEU A 107 8.28 -16.10 6.44
N VAL A 108 8.87 -15.18 5.67
CA VAL A 108 10.32 -14.89 5.71
C VAL A 108 10.73 -14.47 7.11
N ILE A 109 10.01 -13.54 7.74
CA ILE A 109 10.31 -13.08 9.10
C ILE A 109 10.00 -14.16 10.12
N HIS A 110 8.95 -14.93 9.91
CA HIS A 110 8.64 -16.05 10.79
C HIS A 110 9.80 -17.06 10.83
N GLN A 111 10.31 -17.46 9.69
CA GLN A 111 11.41 -18.41 9.57
C GLN A 111 12.72 -17.85 10.15
N TRP A 112 12.98 -16.56 9.98
CA TRP A 112 14.19 -15.93 10.49
C TRP A 112 14.15 -15.73 12.00
N SER A 113 13.06 -15.25 12.57
CA SER A 113 13.03 -14.75 13.96
C SER A 113 11.83 -15.20 14.77
N LEU A 114 10.57 -15.04 14.24
CA LEU A 114 9.37 -15.21 15.04
C LEU A 114 9.11 -16.65 15.46
N HIS A 115 9.66 -17.66 14.78
CA HIS A 115 9.56 -19.07 15.18
C HIS A 115 10.09 -19.29 16.60
N SER A 116 11.07 -18.48 17.05
CA SER A 116 11.65 -18.57 18.39
C SER A 116 10.65 -18.21 19.52
N LEU A 117 9.57 -17.46 19.19
CA LEU A 117 8.48 -17.11 20.10
C LEU A 117 7.37 -18.18 20.16
N GLY A 118 7.54 -19.31 19.44
CA GLY A 118 6.58 -20.40 19.42
C GLY A 118 5.18 -19.97 18.96
N LYS A 119 4.15 -20.26 19.75
CA LYS A 119 2.75 -19.99 19.40
C LYS A 119 2.47 -18.49 19.18
N ILE A 120 3.15 -17.60 19.91
CA ILE A 120 2.98 -16.15 19.77
C ILE A 120 3.50 -15.68 18.41
N GLY A 121 4.68 -16.17 18.01
CA GLY A 121 5.23 -15.86 16.69
C GLY A 121 4.34 -16.34 15.55
N ALA A 122 3.80 -17.55 15.64
CA ALA A 122 2.85 -18.07 14.66
C ALA A 122 1.56 -17.21 14.59
N LEU A 123 1.02 -16.81 15.74
CA LEU A 123 -0.16 -15.95 15.81
C LEU A 123 0.08 -14.59 15.15
N VAL A 124 1.20 -13.94 15.46
CA VAL A 124 1.56 -12.65 14.86
C VAL A 124 1.69 -12.75 13.35
N THR A 125 2.35 -13.80 12.87
CA THR A 125 2.48 -14.10 11.43
C THR A 125 1.11 -14.24 10.78
N PHE A 126 0.22 -15.04 11.38
CA PHE A 126 -1.14 -15.22 10.87
C PHE A 126 -1.95 -13.92 10.84
N VAL A 127 -1.86 -13.12 11.91
CA VAL A 127 -2.56 -11.83 12.01
C VAL A 127 -2.13 -10.87 10.90
N TYR A 128 -0.83 -10.80 10.62
CA TYR A 128 -0.32 -9.98 9.52
C TYR A 128 -0.91 -10.42 8.17
N ILE A 129 -0.88 -11.73 7.88
CA ILE A 129 -1.44 -12.31 6.65
C ILE A 129 -2.95 -12.02 6.55
N ALA A 130 -3.69 -12.22 7.63
CA ALA A 130 -5.13 -12.00 7.68
C ALA A 130 -5.50 -10.53 7.42
N PHE A 131 -4.78 -9.58 8.02
CA PHE A 131 -5.02 -8.15 7.78
C PHE A 131 -4.60 -7.70 6.37
N ALA A 132 -3.55 -8.29 5.78
CA ALA A 132 -3.21 -8.07 4.38
C ALA A 132 -4.35 -8.55 3.46
N ALA A 133 -4.92 -9.73 3.70
CA ALA A 133 -6.04 -10.27 2.94
C ALA A 133 -7.30 -9.39 3.07
N LEU A 134 -7.66 -9.00 4.30
CA LEU A 134 -8.82 -8.13 4.57
C LEU A 134 -8.66 -6.77 3.89
N ARG A 135 -7.43 -6.21 3.89
CA ARG A 135 -7.13 -4.96 3.20
C ARG A 135 -7.35 -5.08 1.70
N LEU A 136 -6.82 -6.12 1.06
CA LEU A 136 -6.99 -6.34 -0.38
C LEU A 136 -8.45 -6.58 -0.77
N ALA A 137 -9.18 -7.37 0.03
CA ALA A 137 -10.62 -7.59 -0.16
C ALA A 137 -11.40 -6.26 -0.09
N ARG A 138 -11.09 -5.42 0.92
CA ARG A 138 -11.69 -4.09 1.06
C ARG A 138 -11.38 -3.19 -0.13
N PHE A 139 -10.13 -3.15 -0.59
CA PHE A 139 -9.71 -2.36 -1.74
C PHE A 139 -10.49 -2.75 -2.99
N ASN A 140 -10.64 -4.04 -3.24
CA ASN A 140 -11.38 -4.56 -4.40
C ASN A 140 -12.89 -4.29 -4.33
N SER A 141 -13.47 -4.22 -3.13
CA SER A 141 -14.90 -3.96 -2.95
C SER A 141 -15.28 -2.47 -3.07
N THR A 142 -14.34 -1.54 -2.83
CA THR A 142 -14.63 -0.09 -2.73
C THR A 142 -14.43 0.67 -4.06
N SER A 143 -14.14 0.00 -5.16
CA SER A 143 -13.65 0.62 -6.42
C SER A 143 -14.65 1.44 -7.23
N SER A 144 -15.88 1.75 -6.75
CA SER A 144 -16.90 2.39 -7.61
C SER A 144 -17.46 3.76 -7.19
N SER A 145 -17.22 4.30 -6.01
CA SER A 145 -17.96 5.53 -5.61
C SER A 145 -17.33 6.51 -4.64
N ASP A 146 -16.17 6.26 -4.01
CA ASP A 146 -15.64 7.16 -3.01
C ASP A 146 -14.39 7.93 -3.46
N ASP A 147 -14.24 9.14 -2.88
CA ASP A 147 -13.18 10.14 -3.13
C ASP A 147 -11.79 9.48 -3.27
N LYS A 148 -11.29 9.40 -4.50
CA LYS A 148 -9.99 8.78 -4.88
C LYS A 148 -8.76 9.48 -4.27
N ARG A 149 -8.96 10.45 -3.36
CA ARG A 149 -7.88 11.28 -2.79
C ARG A 149 -7.20 10.68 -1.58
N PHE A 150 -7.83 9.72 -0.87
CA PHE A 150 -7.26 9.16 0.35
C PHE A 150 -7.24 7.63 0.29
N PHE A 151 -6.07 7.04 0.50
CA PHE A 151 -5.96 5.63 0.78
C PHE A 151 -6.29 5.37 2.25
N MET A 152 -7.24 4.48 2.52
CA MET A 152 -7.53 4.03 3.88
C MET A 152 -6.57 2.90 4.25
N GLY A 153 -5.82 3.09 5.33
CA GLY A 153 -4.84 2.13 5.85
C GLY A 153 -3.47 2.18 5.16
N LEU A 154 -2.50 1.50 5.77
CA LEU A 154 -1.14 1.36 5.26
C LEU A 154 -1.14 0.49 4.00
N ALA A 155 -0.45 0.92 2.94
CA ALA A 155 -0.31 0.14 1.71
C ALA A 155 0.44 -1.18 1.97
N SER A 156 -0.02 -2.34 1.40
CA SER A 156 0.63 -3.64 1.60
C SER A 156 2.09 -3.65 1.18
N PRO A 157 2.50 -3.06 0.02
CA PRO A 157 3.92 -2.96 -0.32
C PRO A 157 4.71 -2.14 0.72
N ALA A 158 4.13 -1.06 1.25
CA ALA A 158 4.81 -0.24 2.26
C ALA A 158 4.98 -0.97 3.60
N ALA A 159 3.97 -1.73 4.03
CA ALA A 159 4.06 -2.57 5.21
C ALA A 159 5.12 -3.66 5.05
N ALA A 160 5.11 -4.38 3.92
CA ALA A 160 6.10 -5.39 3.57
C ALA A 160 7.51 -4.78 3.52
N GLY A 161 7.67 -3.63 2.85
CA GLY A 161 8.94 -2.91 2.76
C GLY A 161 9.50 -2.53 4.13
N LEU A 162 8.68 -1.97 5.02
CA LEU A 162 9.11 -1.62 6.37
C LEU A 162 9.60 -2.84 7.17
N VAL A 163 8.81 -3.91 7.18
CA VAL A 163 9.08 -5.11 7.98
C VAL A 163 10.32 -5.84 7.45
N ILE A 164 10.45 -5.96 6.13
CA ILE A 164 11.59 -6.60 5.47
C ILE A 164 12.85 -5.73 5.60
N SER A 165 12.75 -4.40 5.53
CA SER A 165 13.91 -3.52 5.74
C SER A 165 14.44 -3.63 7.17
N ALA A 166 13.55 -3.70 8.17
CA ALA A 166 13.94 -3.90 9.56
C ALA A 166 14.67 -5.24 9.76
N MET A 167 14.16 -6.31 9.12
CA MET A 167 14.84 -7.60 9.10
C MET A 167 16.18 -7.54 8.39
N TYR A 168 16.25 -6.88 7.21
CA TYR A 168 17.48 -6.82 6.42
C TYR A 168 18.59 -6.09 7.17
N VAL A 169 18.29 -4.95 7.80
CA VAL A 169 19.25 -4.26 8.70
C VAL A 169 19.73 -5.21 9.80
N ALA A 170 18.83 -5.94 10.44
CA ALA A 170 19.23 -6.84 11.52
C ALA A 170 20.09 -8.03 11.02
N VAL A 171 19.85 -8.51 9.80
CA VAL A 171 20.68 -9.55 9.15
C VAL A 171 22.07 -8.99 8.79
N ASP A 172 22.12 -7.80 8.20
CA ASP A 172 23.34 -7.16 7.73
C ASP A 172 24.29 -6.79 8.88
N TYR A 173 23.71 -6.38 10.01
CA TYR A 173 24.48 -6.05 11.23
C TYR A 173 24.65 -7.24 12.19
N ASP A 174 24.44 -8.48 11.76
CA ASP A 174 24.58 -9.70 12.55
C ASP A 174 23.82 -9.69 13.90
N ILE A 175 22.69 -8.97 13.96
CA ILE A 175 21.86 -8.94 15.16
C ILE A 175 21.18 -10.29 15.36
N SER A 176 21.34 -10.88 16.54
CA SER A 176 20.74 -12.17 16.85
C SER A 176 19.23 -12.16 16.67
N SER A 177 18.72 -13.06 15.82
CA SER A 177 17.29 -13.19 15.50
C SER A 177 16.43 -13.44 16.75
N LYS A 178 16.97 -14.17 17.75
CA LYS A 178 16.27 -14.45 19.01
C LYS A 178 16.13 -13.23 19.90
N VAL A 179 17.14 -12.34 19.94
CA VAL A 179 17.13 -11.12 20.76
C VAL A 179 16.15 -10.12 20.18
N ILE A 180 16.10 -10.00 18.86
CA ILE A 180 15.23 -9.02 18.19
C ILE A 180 13.79 -9.53 17.98
N ALA A 181 13.53 -10.83 18.18
CA ALA A 181 12.24 -11.45 17.93
C ALA A 181 11.03 -10.73 18.58
N PRO A 182 11.06 -10.31 19.86
CA PRO A 182 9.92 -9.61 20.45
C PRO A 182 9.67 -8.25 19.80
N TYR A 183 10.70 -7.53 19.40
CA TYR A 183 10.56 -6.23 18.72
C TYR A 183 10.01 -6.40 17.30
N MET A 184 10.49 -7.42 16.58
CA MET A 184 9.96 -7.78 15.27
C MET A 184 8.50 -8.22 15.36
N ALA A 185 8.12 -8.98 16.40
CA ALA A 185 6.73 -9.35 16.62
C ALA A 185 5.82 -8.13 16.78
N VAL A 186 6.24 -7.14 17.57
CA VAL A 186 5.50 -5.87 17.73
C VAL A 186 5.41 -5.12 16.42
N LEU A 187 6.51 -4.98 15.69
CA LEU A 187 6.54 -4.28 14.39
C LEU A 187 5.60 -4.93 13.37
N VAL A 188 5.67 -6.26 13.21
CA VAL A 188 4.83 -7.03 12.28
C VAL A 188 3.35 -6.93 12.67
N PHE A 189 3.04 -7.04 13.96
CA PHE A 189 1.67 -6.91 14.47
C PHE A 189 1.09 -5.51 14.22
N LEU A 190 1.86 -4.46 14.51
CA LEU A 190 1.44 -3.07 14.27
C LEU A 190 1.29 -2.79 12.77
N ALA A 191 2.21 -3.26 11.93
CA ALA A 191 2.09 -3.13 10.48
C ALA A 191 0.82 -3.81 9.96
N GLY A 192 0.49 -5.01 10.47
CA GLY A 192 -0.75 -5.71 10.14
C GLY A 192 -2.00 -4.91 10.52
N ILE A 193 -2.10 -4.44 11.75
CA ILE A 193 -3.25 -3.63 12.20
C ILE A 193 -3.38 -2.36 11.38
N LEU A 194 -2.28 -1.67 11.09
CA LEU A 194 -2.30 -0.44 10.31
C LEU A 194 -2.72 -0.64 8.85
N MET A 195 -2.46 -1.80 8.26
CA MET A 195 -2.99 -2.14 6.93
C MET A 195 -4.52 -2.10 6.89
N PHE A 196 -5.20 -2.59 7.92
CA PHE A 196 -6.67 -2.63 7.98
C PHE A 196 -7.28 -1.41 8.66
N SER A 197 -6.49 -0.52 9.26
CA SER A 197 -6.96 0.68 9.95
C SER A 197 -7.66 1.65 9.00
N ASN A 198 -8.54 2.50 9.56
CA ASN A 198 -9.19 3.60 8.83
C ASN A 198 -8.34 4.88 8.81
N ILE A 199 -7.05 4.77 9.08
CA ILE A 199 -6.13 5.91 9.08
C ILE A 199 -5.97 6.39 7.64
N ARG A 200 -6.23 7.67 7.39
CA ARG A 200 -6.07 8.29 6.07
C ARG A 200 -4.60 8.61 5.84
N TYR A 201 -3.95 7.82 5.01
CA TYR A 201 -2.61 8.13 4.54
C TYR A 201 -2.68 9.12 3.38
N ARG A 202 -1.86 10.18 3.44
CA ARG A 202 -1.75 11.13 2.32
C ARG A 202 -1.26 10.41 1.08
N SER A 203 -2.05 10.46 0.02
CA SER A 203 -1.60 10.00 -1.29
C SER A 203 -0.58 11.00 -1.85
N PHE A 204 0.59 10.49 -2.29
CA PHE A 204 1.56 11.32 -3.02
C PHE A 204 1.08 11.79 -4.40
N LYS A 205 -0.20 11.51 -4.75
CA LYS A 205 -0.82 11.91 -6.03
C LYS A 205 -1.05 13.43 -6.17
N ASP A 206 -1.08 14.17 -5.07
CA ASP A 206 -1.30 15.63 -5.09
C ASP A 206 -0.05 16.44 -5.49
N PHE A 207 1.09 15.78 -5.75
CA PHE A 207 2.22 16.43 -6.40
C PHE A 207 1.90 16.63 -7.88
N SER A 208 1.24 17.75 -8.18
CA SER A 208 1.04 18.21 -9.54
C SER A 208 2.41 18.50 -10.16
N TYR A 209 2.83 17.72 -11.14
CA TYR A 209 4.08 17.89 -11.90
C TYR A 209 4.17 19.25 -12.64
N ARG A 210 3.17 20.10 -12.47
CA ARG A 210 3.06 21.39 -13.16
C ARG A 210 3.66 22.55 -12.37
N ASP A 211 3.79 22.43 -11.07
CA ASP A 211 4.46 23.42 -10.24
C ASP A 211 5.92 23.01 -10.10
N ARG A 212 6.84 23.98 -10.32
CA ARG A 212 8.31 23.80 -10.27
C ARG A 212 8.69 22.92 -9.10
N ILE A 213 9.34 21.78 -9.37
CA ILE A 213 9.85 20.89 -8.33
C ILE A 213 10.68 21.74 -7.37
N PRO A 214 10.28 21.92 -6.10
CA PRO A 214 11.03 22.75 -5.21
C PRO A 214 12.45 22.17 -5.07
N LEU A 215 13.45 23.03 -5.06
CA LEU A 215 14.87 22.63 -4.96
C LEU A 215 15.10 21.64 -3.81
N ILE A 216 14.34 21.83 -2.72
CA ILE A 216 14.32 20.90 -1.56
C ILE A 216 13.88 19.48 -1.95
N GLY A 217 12.86 19.34 -2.80
CA GLY A 217 12.42 18.02 -3.27
C GLY A 217 13.50 17.29 -4.06
N MET A 218 14.21 18.03 -4.92
CA MET A 218 15.33 17.46 -5.68
C MET A 218 16.52 17.08 -4.78
N MET A 219 16.81 17.90 -3.77
CA MET A 219 17.84 17.57 -2.76
C MET A 219 17.49 16.31 -1.97
N ILE A 220 16.22 16.14 -1.57
CA ILE A 220 15.75 14.93 -0.86
C ILE A 220 15.93 13.68 -1.74
N VAL A 221 15.58 13.76 -3.02
CA VAL A 221 15.77 12.64 -3.97
C VAL A 221 17.25 12.27 -4.08
N VAL A 222 18.13 13.25 -4.25
CA VAL A 222 19.59 13.00 -4.30
C VAL A 222 20.09 12.38 -3.00
N LEU A 223 19.63 12.88 -1.85
CA LEU A 223 20.01 12.34 -0.54
C LEU A 223 19.57 10.88 -0.36
N VAL A 224 18.35 10.54 -0.80
CA VAL A 224 17.83 9.17 -0.77
C VAL A 224 18.66 8.25 -1.66
N PHE A 225 19.01 8.68 -2.88
CA PHE A 225 19.89 7.89 -3.75
C PHE A 225 21.30 7.72 -3.15
N ALA A 226 21.85 8.76 -2.54
CA ALA A 226 23.13 8.66 -1.83
C ALA A 226 23.04 7.67 -0.66
N ALA A 227 21.97 7.73 0.15
CA ALA A 227 21.76 6.80 1.25
C ALA A 227 21.63 5.35 0.76
N ILE A 228 20.90 5.11 -0.33
CA ILE A 228 20.78 3.77 -0.96
C ILE A 228 22.14 3.27 -1.45
N TYR A 229 22.99 4.16 -1.94
CA TYR A 229 24.34 3.77 -2.38
C TYR A 229 25.25 3.36 -1.22
N PHE A 230 25.15 4.05 -0.07
CA PHE A 230 26.00 3.78 1.10
C PHE A 230 25.54 2.57 1.91
N ASP A 231 24.23 2.47 2.18
CA ASP A 231 23.63 1.42 3.03
C ASP A 231 22.18 1.18 2.58
N PRO A 232 21.96 0.30 1.61
CA PRO A 232 20.63 0.02 1.07
C PRO A 232 19.62 -0.42 2.15
N PRO A 233 19.95 -1.35 3.08
CA PRO A 233 19.04 -1.77 4.13
C PRO A 233 18.54 -0.63 5.01
N VAL A 234 19.46 0.19 5.50
CA VAL A 234 19.12 1.35 6.35
C VAL A 234 18.36 2.41 5.59
N ALA A 235 18.70 2.69 4.33
CA ALA A 235 17.97 3.65 3.51
C ALA A 235 16.51 3.24 3.30
N PHE A 236 16.25 1.98 2.96
CA PHE A 236 14.90 1.47 2.80
C PHE A 236 14.12 1.46 4.13
N LEU A 237 14.78 1.13 5.24
CA LEU A 237 14.18 1.20 6.56
C LEU A 237 13.77 2.63 6.92
N LEU A 238 14.63 3.63 6.69
CA LEU A 238 14.33 5.03 6.97
C LEU A 238 13.15 5.55 6.12
N VAL A 239 13.11 5.20 4.84
CA VAL A 239 12.00 5.56 3.95
C VAL A 239 10.71 4.91 4.43
N GLY A 240 10.72 3.60 4.71
CA GLY A 240 9.56 2.88 5.21
C GLY A 240 9.08 3.39 6.57
N ALA A 241 10.00 3.64 7.50
CA ALA A 241 9.69 4.17 8.83
C ALA A 241 9.12 5.60 8.76
N SER A 242 9.67 6.46 7.91
CA SER A 242 9.17 7.83 7.73
C SER A 242 7.73 7.83 7.19
N TYR A 243 7.43 6.97 6.23
CA TYR A 243 6.08 6.79 5.69
C TYR A 243 5.11 6.24 6.76
N PHE A 244 5.53 5.24 7.51
CA PHE A 244 4.75 4.66 8.61
C PHE A 244 4.43 5.69 9.69
N LEU A 245 5.44 6.45 10.15
CA LEU A 245 5.28 7.50 11.16
C LEU A 245 4.42 8.66 10.67
N SER A 246 4.51 9.03 9.40
CA SER A 246 3.69 10.11 8.82
C SER A 246 2.18 9.82 8.94
N GLY A 247 1.77 8.57 8.76
CA GLY A 247 0.39 8.15 8.94
C GLY A 247 -0.08 8.19 10.39
N LEU A 248 0.76 7.73 11.33
CA LEU A 248 0.47 7.79 12.76
C LEU A 248 0.37 9.24 13.27
N LEU A 249 1.30 10.10 12.88
CA LEU A 249 1.30 11.52 13.25
C LEU A 249 0.08 12.24 12.66
N GLY A 250 -0.26 11.95 11.40
CA GLY A 250 -1.44 12.48 10.75
C GLY A 250 -2.73 12.12 11.48
N PHE A 251 -2.85 10.88 11.96
CA PHE A 251 -3.99 10.41 12.74
C PHE A 251 -4.12 11.12 14.10
N VAL A 252 -3.01 11.21 14.85
CA VAL A 252 -2.99 11.88 16.15
C VAL A 252 -3.33 13.36 16.00
N TRP A 253 -2.84 14.01 14.97
CA TRP A 253 -3.09 15.46 14.75
C TRP A 253 -4.53 15.73 14.30
N HIS A 254 -5.11 14.84 13.50
CA HIS A 254 -6.51 14.96 13.07
C HIS A 254 -7.49 14.78 14.24
N ASN A 255 -7.27 13.80 15.09
CA ASN A 255 -8.11 13.57 16.27
C ASN A 255 -8.03 14.74 17.28
N ARG A 256 -6.87 15.39 17.41
CA ARG A 256 -6.75 16.56 18.29
C ARG A 256 -7.54 17.79 17.82
N LYS A 257 -7.84 17.88 16.52
CA LYS A 257 -8.65 19.01 15.97
C LYS A 257 -10.15 18.77 16.06
N VAL A 258 -10.61 17.53 16.14
CA VAL A 258 -12.03 17.19 16.17
C VAL A 258 -12.60 17.29 17.61
N LEU A 259 -11.80 16.93 18.62
CA LEU A 259 -12.23 16.98 20.03
C LEU A 259 -12.65 18.38 20.53
N PRO A 260 -11.97 19.50 20.20
CA PRO A 260 -12.40 20.82 20.65
C PRO A 260 -13.74 21.27 20.06
N GLN A 261 -14.02 20.92 18.79
CA GLN A 261 -15.24 21.38 18.11
C GLN A 261 -16.51 20.68 18.61
N VAL A 262 -16.41 19.44 19.09
CA VAL A 262 -17.57 18.72 19.66
C VAL A 262 -17.93 19.30 21.02
N VAL A 263 -16.94 19.66 21.84
CA VAL A 263 -17.17 20.26 23.15
C VAL A 263 -17.79 21.67 23.04
N GLU A 264 -17.30 22.49 22.08
CA GLU A 264 -17.88 23.82 21.82
C GLU A 264 -19.32 23.76 21.26
N SER A 265 -19.66 22.74 20.48
CA SER A 265 -21.01 22.58 19.95
C SER A 265 -22.02 22.11 21.00
N GLU A 266 -21.60 21.31 21.97
CA GLU A 266 -22.44 20.88 23.09
C GLU A 266 -22.69 22.01 24.09
N ASP A 267 -21.69 22.86 24.40
CA ASP A 267 -21.84 24.02 25.28
C ASP A 267 -22.78 25.07 24.67
N ASN A 268 -22.68 25.34 23.38
CA ASN A 268 -23.56 26.30 22.68
C ASN A 268 -25.01 25.78 22.57
N SER A 269 -25.23 24.47 22.50
CA SER A 269 -26.58 23.89 22.49
C SER A 269 -27.22 23.88 23.85
N ALA A 270 -26.44 23.77 24.93
CA ALA A 270 -26.92 23.85 26.31
C ALA A 270 -27.34 25.29 26.69
N ASP A 271 -26.58 26.30 26.25
CA ASP A 271 -26.86 27.71 26.55
C ASP A 271 -28.08 28.27 25.79
N SER A 272 -28.32 27.76 24.56
CA SER A 272 -29.52 28.14 23.78
C SER A 272 -30.81 27.60 24.38
N SER A 273 -30.78 26.41 25.00
CA SER A 273 -31.92 25.74 25.61
C SER A 273 -32.34 26.39 26.95
N ILE A 274 -31.46 27.13 27.61
CA ILE A 274 -31.73 27.88 28.85
C ILE A 274 -32.37 29.24 28.56
N ASN A 275 -32.06 29.85 27.41
CA ASN A 275 -32.55 31.18 27.06
C ASN A 275 -33.99 31.16 26.49
N ASP A 276 -34.45 30.06 25.93
CA ASP A 276 -35.82 29.86 25.41
C ASP A 276 -36.85 29.54 26.50
N ARG A 277 -36.45 29.47 27.77
CA ARG A 277 -37.36 29.21 28.94
C ARG A 277 -37.59 30.40 29.82
N LYS A 278 -37.21 31.60 29.42
CA LYS A 278 -37.55 32.87 30.08
C LYS A 278 -38.52 33.69 29.21
#